data_7c5bac25603914aecc8dbfa1124596b5
#
_entry.id   7c5bac25603914aecc8dbfa1124596b5
#
_cell.length_a   1.000
_cell.length_b   1.000
_cell.length_c   1.000
_cell.angle_alpha   90.00
_cell.angle_beta   90.00
_cell.angle_gamma   90.00
#
_symmetry.space_group_name_H-M   'P 1'
#
loop_
_entity.id
_entity.type
_entity.pdbx_description
1 polymer ?
#
loop_
_entity_poly.entity_id
_entity_poly.type
_entity_poly.pdbx_seq_one_letter_code
_entity_poly.pdbx_strand_id
1 'polypeptide(L)'
;MKSWENLEADENLILSTHMTKGRQGCKVDKIVVHHNAGNLTARQIYDVWQTREASAHYQVAVDGRVSQHVWDTDTAWHTGDWASNLTSIGVEHADISSSPWMLSEATLDNGAHLVAALCKRYGLGRPQWRVNVFPHSDFTSTSCPASLAGSQNAAYMARAQAWYDKMTGTASAPSTAQPAQSVAAESSANVLQGAYRVAVDKLNVRDQPSLSGNVVATYSNGQTVNLDHWGTVADGYIWGRYTAYSGAVRYIALAPADKSTWYLVKA
;
A
#
# COMPACT_ATOMS: atom_id res chain seq x y z
N MET A 1 8.35 15.69 -10.18
CA MET A 1 8.34 14.91 -8.93
C MET A 1 8.92 15.80 -7.85
N LYS A 2 8.11 16.23 -6.90
CA LYS A 2 8.61 16.98 -5.75
C LYS A 2 9.34 16.05 -4.79
N SER A 3 10.26 16.58 -3.99
CA SER A 3 11.05 15.78 -3.07
C SER A 3 10.18 15.39 -1.85
N TRP A 4 9.75 14.15 -1.80
CA TRP A 4 9.10 13.56 -0.61
C TRP A 4 9.95 13.61 0.65
N GLU A 5 11.26 13.65 0.48
CA GLU A 5 12.22 13.75 1.58
C GLU A 5 12.05 15.06 2.34
N ASN A 6 11.56 16.11 1.65
CA ASN A 6 11.28 17.42 2.24
C ASN A 6 9.80 17.64 2.55
N LEU A 7 8.92 16.65 2.34
CA LEU A 7 7.46 16.75 2.51
C LEU A 7 6.82 17.85 1.65
N GLU A 8 7.31 18.04 0.44
CA GLU A 8 6.71 18.96 -0.51
C GLU A 8 5.61 18.27 -1.29
N ALA A 9 4.36 18.61 -1.00
CA ALA A 9 3.21 18.17 -1.78
C ALA A 9 3.27 18.70 -3.22
N ASP A 10 2.66 17.97 -4.17
CA ASP A 10 2.54 18.43 -5.56
C ASP A 10 1.67 19.68 -5.68
N GLU A 11 0.71 19.83 -4.77
CA GLU A 11 -0.14 21.02 -4.65
C GLU A 11 -0.59 21.24 -3.20
N ASN A 12 -0.86 22.50 -2.85
CA ASN A 12 -1.37 22.90 -1.56
C ASN A 12 -2.75 23.51 -1.72
N LEU A 13 -3.77 22.88 -1.17
CA LEU A 13 -5.17 23.35 -1.11
C LEU A 13 -5.56 23.46 0.37
N ILE A 14 -4.99 24.47 1.05
CA ILE A 14 -5.07 24.58 2.52
C ILE A 14 -6.46 25.04 2.93
N LEU A 15 -7.07 24.28 3.83
CA LEU A 15 -8.37 24.57 4.43
C LEU A 15 -8.28 25.73 5.41
N SER A 16 -9.34 26.52 5.45
CA SER A 16 -9.58 27.56 6.46
C SER A 16 -10.66 27.16 7.49
N THR A 17 -11.32 26.03 7.27
CA THR A 17 -12.39 25.49 8.10
C THR A 17 -12.14 24.01 8.40
N HIS A 18 -12.89 23.44 9.36
CA HIS A 18 -12.82 22.03 9.77
C HIS A 18 -11.39 21.56 10.12
N MET A 19 -10.61 22.50 10.67
CA MET A 19 -9.28 22.28 11.20
C MET A 19 -9.08 23.23 12.40
N THR A 20 -8.07 22.98 13.19
CA THR A 20 -7.75 23.84 14.33
C THR A 20 -6.30 24.31 14.23
N LYS A 21 -6.09 25.61 14.44
CA LYS A 21 -4.74 26.19 14.46
C LYS A 21 -3.93 25.65 15.63
N GLY A 22 -2.73 25.19 15.32
CA GLY A 22 -1.81 24.61 16.30
C GLY A 22 -2.21 23.22 16.76
N ARG A 23 -1.41 22.66 17.68
CA ARG A 23 -1.57 21.31 18.26
C ARG A 23 -1.65 21.35 19.78
N GLN A 24 -2.00 22.50 20.37
CA GLN A 24 -2.11 22.70 21.83
C GLN A 24 -0.86 22.22 22.62
N GLY A 25 0.32 22.35 22.04
CA GLY A 25 1.58 21.90 22.62
C GLY A 25 1.90 20.41 22.42
N CYS A 26 1.01 19.64 21.82
CA CYS A 26 1.24 18.24 21.53
C CYS A 26 2.23 18.05 20.36
N LYS A 27 3.01 16.97 20.42
CA LYS A 27 3.90 16.53 19.36
C LYS A 27 3.22 15.46 18.51
N VAL A 28 3.59 15.37 17.24
CA VAL A 28 3.19 14.26 16.38
C VAL A 28 3.90 12.99 16.86
N ASP A 29 3.14 11.96 17.17
CA ASP A 29 3.60 10.66 17.66
C ASP A 29 3.13 9.48 16.79
N LYS A 30 2.26 9.73 15.82
CA LYS A 30 1.72 8.70 14.92
C LYS A 30 1.23 9.25 13.58
N ILE A 31 1.11 8.36 12.62
CA ILE A 31 0.44 8.60 11.34
C ILE A 31 -0.85 7.79 11.31
N VAL A 32 -1.96 8.39 10.90
CA VAL A 32 -3.24 7.70 10.71
C VAL A 32 -3.58 7.68 9.23
N VAL A 33 -3.79 6.48 8.68
CA VAL A 33 -4.12 6.30 7.27
C VAL A 33 -5.62 6.09 7.07
N HIS A 34 -6.12 6.72 6.01
CA HIS A 34 -7.51 6.72 5.61
C HIS A 34 -7.64 6.34 4.13
N HIS A 35 -8.89 6.08 3.70
CA HIS A 35 -9.25 6.01 2.30
C HIS A 35 -10.46 6.91 2.01
N ASN A 36 -10.51 7.48 0.81
CA ASN A 36 -11.54 8.44 0.43
C ASN A 36 -12.94 7.81 0.28
N ALA A 37 -13.06 6.48 0.22
CA ALA A 37 -14.26 5.77 -0.25
C ALA A 37 -14.74 6.31 -1.63
N GLY A 38 -13.79 6.61 -2.52
CA GLY A 38 -14.04 7.15 -3.84
C GLY A 38 -12.76 7.56 -4.57
N ASN A 39 -12.87 7.72 -5.88
CA ASN A 39 -11.80 8.25 -6.73
C ASN A 39 -11.90 9.79 -6.75
N LEU A 40 -11.39 10.42 -5.69
CA LEU A 40 -11.42 11.88 -5.56
C LEU A 40 -10.07 12.49 -5.92
N THR A 41 -10.12 13.55 -6.72
CA THR A 41 -8.97 14.45 -6.95
C THR A 41 -8.72 15.32 -5.72
N ALA A 42 -7.55 15.95 -5.65
CA ALA A 42 -7.22 16.92 -4.59
C ALA A 42 -8.26 18.02 -4.45
N ARG A 43 -8.78 18.55 -5.57
CA ARG A 43 -9.80 19.58 -5.57
C ARG A 43 -11.15 19.05 -5.06
N GLN A 44 -11.54 17.86 -5.48
CA GLN A 44 -12.82 17.28 -5.06
C GLN A 44 -12.83 16.98 -3.55
N ILE A 45 -11.76 16.43 -2.97
CA ILE A 45 -11.73 16.20 -1.53
C ILE A 45 -11.65 17.51 -0.74
N TYR A 46 -10.94 18.51 -1.26
CA TYR A 46 -10.97 19.86 -0.69
C TYR A 46 -12.39 20.42 -0.63
N ASP A 47 -13.16 20.28 -1.72
CA ASP A 47 -14.54 20.76 -1.79
C ASP A 47 -15.48 19.99 -0.83
N VAL A 48 -15.27 18.67 -0.66
CA VAL A 48 -15.96 17.87 0.36
C VAL A 48 -15.74 18.43 1.76
N TRP A 49 -14.50 18.76 2.11
CA TRP A 49 -14.16 19.30 3.43
C TRP A 49 -14.56 20.76 3.66
N GLN A 50 -15.08 21.47 2.65
CA GLN A 50 -15.70 22.78 2.88
C GLN A 50 -17.04 22.65 3.63
N THR A 51 -17.75 21.53 3.48
CA THR A 51 -19.09 21.32 4.02
C THR A 51 -19.15 20.19 5.04
N ARG A 52 -18.27 19.22 4.95
CA ARG A 52 -18.17 18.11 5.91
C ARG A 52 -17.22 18.49 7.04
N GLU A 53 -17.67 18.32 8.28
CA GLU A 53 -16.86 18.59 9.49
C GLU A 53 -15.76 17.51 9.69
N ALA A 54 -14.87 17.45 8.71
CA ALA A 54 -13.71 16.56 8.69
C ALA A 54 -12.61 17.18 7.83
N SER A 55 -11.36 16.71 8.00
CA SER A 55 -10.22 17.05 7.14
C SER A 55 -9.10 16.05 7.37
N ALA A 56 -8.11 16.02 6.48
CA ALA A 56 -6.82 15.36 6.71
C ALA A 56 -5.67 16.29 6.31
N HIS A 57 -4.46 15.96 6.74
CA HIS A 57 -3.29 16.78 6.39
C HIS A 57 -2.91 16.60 4.93
N TYR A 58 -2.94 15.37 4.44
CA TYR A 58 -2.57 15.01 3.09
C TYR A 58 -3.60 14.12 2.43
N GLN A 59 -3.62 14.17 1.08
CA GLN A 59 -4.31 13.18 0.26
C GLN A 59 -3.37 12.72 -0.86
N VAL A 60 -3.42 11.42 -1.14
CA VAL A 60 -2.75 10.79 -2.29
C VAL A 60 -3.81 10.41 -3.32
N ALA A 61 -3.76 11.03 -4.48
CA ALA A 61 -4.70 10.79 -5.58
C ALA A 61 -4.42 9.44 -6.29
N VAL A 62 -5.34 9.01 -7.17
CA VAL A 62 -5.22 7.73 -7.87
C VAL A 62 -4.02 7.63 -8.82
N ASP A 63 -3.52 8.76 -9.29
CA ASP A 63 -2.29 8.87 -10.09
C ASP A 63 -1.02 9.00 -9.23
N GLY A 64 -1.17 8.95 -7.91
CA GLY A 64 -0.10 9.06 -6.93
C GLY A 64 0.32 10.48 -6.60
N ARG A 65 -0.30 11.52 -7.18
CA ARG A 65 -0.03 12.91 -6.79
C ARG A 65 -0.49 13.16 -5.36
N VAL A 66 0.30 13.94 -4.62
CA VAL A 66 0.01 14.29 -3.24
C VAL A 66 -0.38 15.74 -3.11
N SER A 67 -1.49 15.98 -2.42
CA SER A 67 -1.93 17.30 -2.02
C SER A 67 -1.88 17.47 -0.50
N GLN A 68 -1.60 18.70 -0.05
CA GLN A 68 -1.67 19.08 1.35
C GLN A 68 -2.88 19.98 1.60
N HIS A 69 -3.64 19.68 2.66
CA HIS A 69 -4.91 20.36 2.98
C HIS A 69 -4.91 21.01 4.38
N VAL A 70 -4.11 20.51 5.30
CA VAL A 70 -3.87 21.11 6.60
C VAL A 70 -2.36 21.15 6.83
N TRP A 71 -1.84 22.27 7.35
CA TRP A 71 -0.42 22.33 7.67
C TRP A 71 -0.10 21.38 8.82
N ASP A 72 1.07 20.77 8.78
CA ASP A 72 1.51 19.83 9.82
C ASP A 72 1.58 20.45 11.22
N THR A 73 1.72 21.77 11.29
CA THR A 73 1.69 22.54 12.55
C THR A 73 0.29 22.72 13.12
N ASP A 74 -0.73 22.45 12.34
CA ASP A 74 -2.14 22.59 12.69
C ASP A 74 -2.76 21.21 12.95
N THR A 75 -3.99 21.15 13.43
CA THR A 75 -4.71 19.91 13.76
C THR A 75 -5.82 19.67 12.73
N ALA A 76 -5.71 18.59 11.96
CA ALA A 76 -6.79 18.11 11.12
C ALA A 76 -7.81 17.29 11.94
N TRP A 77 -9.06 17.28 11.49
CA TRP A 77 -10.16 16.55 12.14
C TRP A 77 -10.44 15.24 11.42
N HIS A 78 -9.68 14.18 11.72
CA HIS A 78 -9.70 12.96 10.91
C HIS A 78 -9.95 11.66 11.68
N THR A 79 -9.68 11.62 13.00
CA THR A 79 -9.75 10.35 13.74
C THR A 79 -11.08 10.13 14.43
N GLY A 80 -11.89 11.19 14.63
CA GLY A 80 -13.06 11.14 15.51
C GLY A 80 -12.70 11.18 17.01
N ASP A 81 -11.40 11.13 17.36
CA ASP A 81 -10.87 11.28 18.70
C ASP A 81 -9.97 12.52 18.77
N TRP A 82 -10.31 13.45 19.66
CA TRP A 82 -9.62 14.75 19.74
C TRP A 82 -8.15 14.62 20.15
N ALA A 83 -7.84 13.76 21.12
CA ALA A 83 -6.47 13.56 21.58
C ALA A 83 -5.59 12.98 20.45
N SER A 84 -6.13 12.06 19.69
CA SER A 84 -5.45 11.49 18.51
C SER A 84 -5.30 12.49 17.36
N ASN A 85 -6.28 13.38 17.13
CA ASN A 85 -6.14 14.46 16.16
C ASN A 85 -4.96 15.38 16.50
N LEU A 86 -4.80 15.73 17.77
CA LEU A 86 -3.69 16.60 18.24
C LEU A 86 -2.31 16.00 18.03
N THR A 87 -2.19 14.67 18.06
CA THR A 87 -0.90 13.96 18.05
C THR A 87 -0.62 13.18 16.76
N SER A 88 -1.46 13.31 15.73
CA SER A 88 -1.28 12.55 14.49
C SER A 88 -1.23 13.42 13.24
N ILE A 89 -0.69 12.83 12.17
CA ILE A 89 -0.86 13.31 10.79
C ILE A 89 -1.81 12.35 10.07
N GLY A 90 -2.92 12.86 9.54
CA GLY A 90 -3.88 12.11 8.73
C GLY A 90 -3.48 12.10 7.26
N VAL A 91 -3.48 10.91 6.64
CA VAL A 91 -3.19 10.71 5.22
C VAL A 91 -4.34 9.97 4.56
N GLU A 92 -5.05 10.63 3.67
CA GLU A 92 -6.12 10.08 2.84
C GLU A 92 -5.57 9.46 1.56
N HIS A 93 -6.23 8.42 1.07
CA HIS A 93 -5.86 7.72 -0.16
C HIS A 93 -7.08 7.58 -1.07
N ALA A 94 -6.95 7.99 -2.32
CA ALA A 94 -8.02 7.83 -3.30
C ALA A 94 -8.12 6.36 -3.75
N ASP A 95 -9.34 5.85 -3.82
CA ASP A 95 -9.64 4.53 -4.37
C ASP A 95 -9.82 4.56 -5.89
N ILE A 96 -9.54 3.45 -6.56
CA ILE A 96 -9.71 3.31 -8.02
C ILE A 96 -11.14 2.96 -8.43
N SER A 97 -11.98 2.50 -7.49
CA SER A 97 -13.32 1.95 -7.78
C SER A 97 -14.29 2.23 -6.64
N SER A 98 -15.51 1.74 -6.80
CA SER A 98 -16.46 1.52 -5.71
C SER A 98 -16.10 0.24 -4.94
N SER A 99 -16.86 -0.08 -3.88
CA SER A 99 -16.65 -1.31 -3.12
C SER A 99 -16.63 -2.56 -4.02
N PRO A 100 -15.69 -3.50 -3.80
CA PRO A 100 -14.61 -3.47 -2.79
C PRO A 100 -13.55 -2.41 -3.10
N TRP A 101 -13.29 -1.57 -2.09
CA TRP A 101 -12.35 -0.47 -2.20
C TRP A 101 -10.92 -0.96 -2.38
N MET A 102 -10.21 -0.39 -3.35
CA MET A 102 -8.82 -0.72 -3.66
C MET A 102 -8.05 0.54 -4.06
N LEU A 103 -6.80 0.62 -3.68
CA LEU A 103 -5.88 1.67 -4.13
C LEU A 103 -5.16 1.26 -5.41
N SER A 104 -4.83 2.24 -6.24
CA SER A 104 -3.93 2.03 -7.38
C SER A 104 -2.50 1.74 -6.91
N GLU A 105 -1.67 1.21 -7.79
CA GLU A 105 -0.24 1.01 -7.53
C GLU A 105 0.47 2.36 -7.23
N ALA A 106 0.09 3.42 -7.93
CA ALA A 106 0.65 4.75 -7.72
C ALA A 106 0.25 5.32 -6.35
N THR A 107 -1.02 5.16 -5.95
CA THR A 107 -1.50 5.56 -4.62
C THR A 107 -0.81 4.75 -3.51
N LEU A 108 -0.65 3.43 -3.70
CA LEU A 108 0.04 2.56 -2.74
C LEU A 108 1.50 2.97 -2.55
N ASP A 109 2.24 3.20 -3.64
CA ASP A 109 3.66 3.50 -3.56
C ASP A 109 3.92 4.91 -3.02
N ASN A 110 3.21 5.92 -3.56
CA ASN A 110 3.41 7.30 -3.13
C ASN A 110 2.84 7.55 -1.73
N GLY A 111 1.74 6.90 -1.35
CA GLY A 111 1.22 6.94 0.02
C GLY A 111 2.18 6.30 1.03
N ALA A 112 2.75 5.15 0.68
CA ALA A 112 3.75 4.48 1.49
C ALA A 112 5.03 5.33 1.62
N HIS A 113 5.46 6.00 0.53
CA HIS A 113 6.59 6.92 0.54
C HIS A 113 6.32 8.13 1.44
N LEU A 114 5.14 8.74 1.33
CA LEU A 114 4.72 9.84 2.20
C LEU A 114 4.74 9.44 3.68
N VAL A 115 4.17 8.29 4.02
CA VAL A 115 4.18 7.77 5.40
C VAL A 115 5.61 7.55 5.91
N ALA A 116 6.49 7.02 5.08
CA ALA A 116 7.90 6.85 5.42
C ALA A 116 8.60 8.20 5.66
N ALA A 117 8.34 9.19 4.81
CA ALA A 117 8.88 10.55 4.96
C ALA A 117 8.38 11.23 6.23
N LEU A 118 7.08 11.09 6.55
CA LEU A 118 6.49 11.58 7.79
C LEU A 118 7.10 10.89 9.03
N CYS A 119 7.26 9.57 9.00
CA CYS A 119 7.91 8.83 10.09
C CYS A 119 9.35 9.32 10.32
N LYS A 120 10.11 9.56 9.24
CA LYS A 120 11.46 10.14 9.32
C LYS A 120 11.42 11.56 9.88
N ARG A 121 10.54 12.42 9.36
CA ARG A 121 10.40 13.83 9.74
C ARG A 121 10.12 14.02 11.22
N TYR A 122 9.23 13.18 11.77
CA TYR A 122 8.80 13.28 13.18
C TYR A 122 9.60 12.37 14.12
N GLY A 123 10.60 11.66 13.62
CA GLY A 123 11.41 10.78 14.47
C GLY A 123 10.64 9.57 15.00
N LEU A 124 9.59 9.12 14.31
CA LEU A 124 8.73 8.01 14.75
C LEU A 124 9.41 6.65 14.57
N GLY A 125 10.54 6.61 13.87
CA GLY A 125 11.21 5.37 13.52
C GLY A 125 10.66 4.73 12.24
N ARG A 126 11.13 3.52 11.95
CA ARG A 126 10.73 2.74 10.77
C ARG A 126 9.23 2.45 10.82
N PRO A 127 8.46 2.65 9.74
CA PRO A 127 7.01 2.42 9.74
C PRO A 127 6.62 1.02 10.23
N GLN A 128 5.74 0.97 11.23
CA GLN A 128 5.21 -0.26 11.81
C GLN A 128 3.72 -0.12 12.07
N TRP A 129 2.94 -1.08 11.58
CA TRP A 129 1.49 -1.10 11.73
C TRP A 129 1.07 -1.22 13.19
N ARG A 130 0.18 -0.33 13.64
CA ARG A 130 -0.30 -0.22 15.02
C ARG A 130 0.79 0.05 16.07
N VAL A 131 1.95 0.59 15.61
CA VAL A 131 2.99 1.10 16.50
C VAL A 131 3.18 2.61 16.26
N ASN A 132 3.38 3.01 15.00
CA ASN A 132 3.50 4.40 14.58
C ASN A 132 2.69 4.73 13.30
N VAL A 133 2.11 3.72 12.64
CA VAL A 133 1.16 3.85 11.53
C VAL A 133 -0.11 3.09 11.89
N PHE A 134 -1.24 3.79 11.97
CA PHE A 134 -2.51 3.27 12.46
C PHE A 134 -3.62 3.38 11.42
N PRO A 135 -4.57 2.43 11.39
CA PRO A 135 -5.83 2.61 10.65
C PRO A 135 -6.75 3.57 11.41
N HIS A 136 -7.59 4.30 10.69
CA HIS A 136 -8.65 5.12 11.27
C HIS A 136 -9.57 4.31 12.20
N SER A 137 -9.84 3.05 11.86
CA SER A 137 -10.70 2.16 12.66
C SER A 137 -10.19 1.84 14.07
N ASP A 138 -8.95 2.20 14.41
CA ASP A 138 -8.44 2.04 15.78
C ASP A 138 -8.90 3.18 16.71
N PHE A 139 -9.46 4.28 16.18
CA PHE A 139 -9.87 5.47 16.94
C PHE A 139 -11.39 5.69 16.96
N THR A 140 -12.11 5.16 15.99
CA THR A 140 -13.57 5.26 15.89
C THR A 140 -14.15 4.06 15.16
N SER A 141 -15.47 3.82 15.34
CA SER A 141 -16.18 2.73 14.65
C SER A 141 -16.35 3.07 13.17
N THR A 142 -15.48 2.52 12.31
CA THR A 142 -15.49 2.72 10.87
C THR A 142 -14.82 1.56 10.15
N SER A 143 -15.13 1.37 8.87
CA SER A 143 -14.42 0.44 7.98
C SER A 143 -13.16 1.06 7.34
N CYS A 144 -12.93 2.36 7.53
CA CYS A 144 -11.74 3.05 7.04
C CYS A 144 -10.48 2.53 7.76
N PRO A 145 -9.40 2.24 7.05
CA PRO A 145 -9.08 2.56 5.66
C PRO A 145 -9.28 1.39 4.68
N ALA A 146 -10.29 0.56 4.86
CA ALA A 146 -10.69 -0.52 3.95
C ALA A 146 -9.52 -1.45 3.55
N SER A 147 -9.12 -1.46 2.27
CA SER A 147 -8.04 -2.35 1.78
C SER A 147 -6.69 -2.11 2.46
N LEU A 148 -6.41 -0.89 2.93
CA LEU A 148 -5.18 -0.59 3.68
C LEU A 148 -5.11 -1.24 5.06
N ALA A 149 -6.25 -1.58 5.67
CA ALA A 149 -6.30 -2.39 6.89
C ALA A 149 -6.52 -3.88 6.57
N GLY A 150 -6.59 -4.25 5.30
CA GLY A 150 -6.90 -5.59 4.81
C GLY A 150 -5.93 -6.06 3.73
N SER A 151 -6.47 -6.31 2.53
CA SER A 151 -5.75 -6.97 1.43
C SER A 151 -4.49 -6.25 0.94
N GLN A 152 -4.42 -4.92 1.07
CA GLN A 152 -3.27 -4.14 0.62
C GLN A 152 -2.31 -3.74 1.76
N ASN A 153 -2.60 -4.07 3.03
CA ASN A 153 -1.80 -3.68 4.17
C ASN A 153 -0.34 -4.13 4.08
N ALA A 154 -0.12 -5.43 3.84
CA ALA A 154 1.23 -6.00 3.78
C ALA A 154 2.09 -5.34 2.70
N ALA A 155 1.51 -5.09 1.51
CA ALA A 155 2.20 -4.43 0.42
C ALA A 155 2.50 -2.96 0.73
N TYR A 156 1.55 -2.24 1.32
CA TYR A 156 1.72 -0.85 1.72
C TYR A 156 2.83 -0.68 2.77
N MET A 157 2.78 -1.48 3.83
CA MET A 157 3.77 -1.41 4.90
C MET A 157 5.17 -1.83 4.45
N ALA A 158 5.28 -2.86 3.60
CA ALA A 158 6.57 -3.25 3.02
C ALA A 158 7.20 -2.12 2.19
N ARG A 159 6.40 -1.41 1.39
CA ARG A 159 6.85 -0.23 0.63
C ARG A 159 7.25 0.92 1.56
N ALA A 160 6.44 1.24 2.56
CA ALA A 160 6.75 2.29 3.53
C ALA A 160 8.08 2.03 4.25
N GLN A 161 8.33 0.78 4.63
CA GLN A 161 9.58 0.36 5.24
C GLN A 161 10.77 0.48 4.28
N ALA A 162 10.60 0.04 3.04
CA ALA A 162 11.66 0.13 2.01
C ALA A 162 12.02 1.60 1.69
N TRP A 163 11.03 2.47 1.59
CA TRP A 163 11.25 3.91 1.41
C TRP A 163 11.96 4.55 2.62
N TYR A 164 11.55 4.18 3.84
CA TYR A 164 12.20 4.65 5.05
C TYR A 164 13.67 4.24 5.11
N ASP A 165 13.94 2.95 4.86
CA ASP A 165 15.29 2.39 4.86
C ASP A 165 16.18 3.10 3.81
N LYS A 166 15.64 3.35 2.62
CA LYS A 166 16.32 4.12 1.57
C LYS A 166 16.63 5.56 1.99
N MET A 167 15.67 6.25 2.60
CA MET A 167 15.82 7.65 3.03
C MET A 167 16.76 7.83 4.24
N THR A 168 16.93 6.79 5.07
CA THR A 168 17.76 6.85 6.28
C THR A 168 19.15 6.25 6.09
N GLY A 169 19.42 5.66 4.92
CA GLY A 169 20.67 4.93 4.67
C GLY A 169 20.77 3.62 5.48
N THR A 170 19.70 3.24 6.17
CA THR A 170 19.60 1.96 6.86
C THR A 170 19.06 0.92 5.89
N ALA A 171 19.75 0.68 4.79
CA ALA A 171 19.51 -0.53 4.00
C ALA A 171 19.84 -1.71 4.92
N SER A 172 18.84 -2.16 5.65
CA SER A 172 18.96 -3.30 6.54
C SER A 172 19.34 -4.52 5.72
N ALA A 173 20.43 -5.15 6.09
CA ALA A 173 20.53 -6.58 5.92
C ALA A 173 19.22 -7.22 6.42
N PRO A 174 18.69 -8.25 5.74
CA PRO A 174 17.37 -8.79 6.05
C PRO A 174 17.30 -9.19 7.52
N SER A 175 16.30 -8.64 8.22
CA SER A 175 16.00 -8.99 9.61
C SER A 175 15.68 -10.47 9.69
N THR A 176 16.55 -11.18 10.35
CA THR A 176 16.40 -12.59 10.70
C THR A 176 15.29 -12.76 11.73
N ALA A 177 14.15 -13.25 11.30
CA ALA A 177 13.27 -14.08 12.11
C ALA A 177 13.13 -15.40 11.37
N GLN A 178 13.92 -16.37 11.79
CA GLN A 178 13.99 -17.76 11.32
C GLN A 178 13.02 -18.63 12.14
N PRO A 179 12.58 -19.85 11.71
CA PRO A 179 13.30 -20.73 10.78
C PRO A 179 12.45 -21.40 9.68
N ALA A 180 12.99 -21.54 8.51
CA ALA A 180 13.09 -22.78 7.77
C ALA A 180 13.90 -22.56 6.48
N GLN A 181 15.04 -23.15 6.47
CA GLN A 181 16.02 -23.50 5.43
C GLN A 181 15.89 -22.87 4.04
N SER A 182 16.93 -22.08 3.76
CA SER A 182 17.33 -21.52 2.49
C SER A 182 18.08 -22.52 1.63
N VAL A 183 17.85 -22.49 0.33
CA VAL A 183 18.91 -22.68 -0.65
C VAL A 183 18.90 -21.47 -1.57
N ALA A 184 20.10 -20.89 -1.71
CA ALA A 184 20.35 -19.70 -2.49
C ALA A 184 20.04 -19.92 -3.99
N ALA A 185 19.39 -18.93 -4.60
CA ALA A 185 19.49 -18.69 -6.04
C ALA A 185 19.35 -17.20 -6.31
N GLU A 186 20.32 -16.71 -7.03
CA GLU A 186 20.59 -15.33 -7.38
C GLU A 186 19.44 -14.63 -8.11
N SER A 187 19.33 -13.35 -7.81
CA SER A 187 18.77 -12.22 -8.58
C SER A 187 18.11 -12.52 -9.94
N SER A 188 16.80 -12.44 -9.98
CA SER A 188 16.02 -12.04 -11.15
C SER A 188 14.68 -11.43 -10.71
N ALA A 189 14.71 -10.45 -9.82
CA ALA A 189 13.53 -9.88 -9.15
C ALA A 189 12.73 -8.87 -10.00
N ASN A 190 13.01 -8.73 -11.29
CA ASN A 190 12.44 -7.65 -12.10
C ASN A 190 11.49 -8.08 -13.23
N VAL A 191 10.98 -9.30 -13.25
CA VAL A 191 10.33 -9.83 -14.47
C VAL A 191 8.87 -10.26 -14.29
N LEU A 192 8.34 -10.40 -13.08
CA LEU A 192 7.04 -11.07 -12.91
C LEU A 192 5.81 -10.15 -12.82
N GLN A 193 5.98 -8.85 -12.66
CA GLN A 193 4.84 -7.92 -12.58
C GLN A 193 4.20 -7.67 -13.95
N GLY A 194 2.87 -7.65 -14.01
CA GLY A 194 2.08 -7.25 -15.17
C GLY A 194 1.13 -8.32 -15.66
N ALA A 195 0.54 -8.04 -16.82
CA ALA A 195 -0.40 -8.94 -17.48
C ALA A 195 0.33 -10.10 -18.16
N TYR A 196 -0.15 -11.31 -17.91
CA TYR A 196 0.32 -12.53 -18.53
C TYR A 196 -0.84 -13.29 -19.14
N ARG A 197 -0.63 -13.89 -20.31
CA ARG A 197 -1.57 -14.76 -20.97
C ARG A 197 -1.18 -16.22 -20.76
N VAL A 198 -2.15 -17.05 -20.44
CA VAL A 198 -1.96 -18.50 -20.30
C VAL A 198 -1.70 -19.12 -21.67
N ALA A 199 -0.61 -19.86 -21.79
CA ALA A 199 -0.12 -20.47 -23.02
C ALA A 199 -0.30 -22.00 -23.04
N VAL A 200 -0.89 -22.58 -22.00
CA VAL A 200 -1.19 -24.02 -21.89
C VAL A 200 -2.69 -24.24 -21.78
N ASP A 201 -3.18 -25.43 -22.14
CA ASP A 201 -4.62 -25.72 -22.17
C ASP A 201 -5.29 -25.50 -20.81
N LYS A 202 -4.61 -25.89 -19.73
CA LYS A 202 -5.11 -25.78 -18.38
C LYS A 202 -3.98 -25.46 -17.41
N LEU A 203 -4.16 -24.43 -16.58
CA LEU A 203 -3.19 -24.00 -15.58
C LEU A 203 -3.86 -23.85 -14.22
N ASN A 204 -3.42 -24.64 -13.24
CA ASN A 204 -3.99 -24.62 -11.90
C ASN A 204 -3.50 -23.40 -11.11
N VAL A 205 -4.41 -22.81 -10.35
CA VAL A 205 -4.17 -21.77 -9.36
C VAL A 205 -4.28 -22.39 -7.98
N ARG A 206 -3.35 -22.06 -7.11
CA ARG A 206 -3.27 -22.65 -5.77
C ARG A 206 -3.30 -21.59 -4.66
N ASP A 207 -3.63 -22.03 -3.46
CA ASP A 207 -3.58 -21.20 -2.24
C ASP A 207 -2.17 -21.03 -1.66
N GLN A 208 -1.21 -21.83 -2.13
CA GLN A 208 0.21 -21.76 -1.78
C GLN A 208 1.10 -21.96 -3.02
N PRO A 209 2.34 -21.44 -3.03
CA PRO A 209 3.28 -21.62 -4.15
C PRO A 209 3.94 -23.00 -4.07
N SER A 210 3.13 -24.05 -4.10
CA SER A 210 3.55 -25.44 -3.95
C SER A 210 2.60 -26.37 -4.67
N LEU A 211 3.10 -27.52 -5.14
CA LEU A 211 2.27 -28.59 -5.70
C LEU A 211 1.37 -29.25 -4.65
N SER A 212 1.70 -29.13 -3.37
CA SER A 212 0.89 -29.61 -2.25
C SER A 212 -0.24 -28.63 -1.85
N GLY A 213 -0.19 -27.38 -2.32
CA GLY A 213 -1.26 -26.39 -2.11
C GLY A 213 -2.57 -26.81 -2.79
N ASN A 214 -3.71 -26.42 -2.20
CA ASN A 214 -5.02 -26.74 -2.77
C ASN A 214 -5.23 -26.01 -4.10
N VAL A 215 -5.80 -26.70 -5.09
CA VAL A 215 -6.24 -26.07 -6.34
C VAL A 215 -7.52 -25.32 -6.07
N VAL A 216 -7.46 -23.98 -6.17
CA VAL A 216 -8.57 -23.07 -5.82
C VAL A 216 -9.22 -22.41 -7.05
N ALA A 217 -8.57 -22.49 -8.20
CA ALA A 217 -9.09 -22.04 -9.49
C ALA A 217 -8.28 -22.68 -10.62
N THR A 218 -8.72 -22.46 -11.85
CA THR A 218 -8.04 -22.91 -13.06
C THR A 218 -8.19 -21.86 -14.14
N TYR A 219 -7.12 -21.60 -14.88
CA TYR A 219 -7.14 -20.81 -16.11
C TYR A 219 -7.01 -21.71 -17.32
N SER A 220 -7.67 -21.33 -18.41
CA SER A 220 -7.56 -21.96 -19.72
C SER A 220 -6.67 -21.13 -20.65
N ASN A 221 -6.21 -21.76 -21.72
CA ASN A 221 -5.40 -21.09 -22.75
C ASN A 221 -6.05 -19.79 -23.23
N GLY A 222 -5.24 -18.76 -23.39
CA GLY A 222 -5.66 -17.44 -23.83
C GLY A 222 -6.18 -16.51 -22.72
N GLN A 223 -6.54 -17.01 -21.55
CA GLN A 223 -6.97 -16.16 -20.42
C GLN A 223 -5.80 -15.36 -19.85
N THR A 224 -6.11 -14.17 -19.31
CA THR A 224 -5.11 -13.25 -18.77
C THR A 224 -5.15 -13.23 -17.26
N VAL A 225 -3.98 -13.17 -16.62
CA VAL A 225 -3.79 -12.97 -15.19
C VAL A 225 -2.79 -11.82 -14.97
N ASN A 226 -3.11 -10.93 -14.05
CA ASN A 226 -2.18 -9.88 -13.65
C ASN A 226 -1.39 -10.34 -12.43
N LEU A 227 -0.09 -10.56 -12.62
CA LEU A 227 0.81 -10.93 -11.54
C LEU A 227 1.31 -9.69 -10.81
N ASP A 228 1.44 -9.81 -9.49
CA ASP A 228 2.10 -8.81 -8.68
C ASP A 228 3.64 -8.98 -8.71
N HIS A 229 4.36 -8.08 -8.04
CA HIS A 229 5.83 -8.06 -8.02
C HIS A 229 6.43 -9.15 -7.12
N TRP A 230 5.84 -10.34 -7.08
CA TRP A 230 6.30 -11.44 -6.25
C TRP A 230 6.50 -12.72 -7.05
N GLY A 231 7.59 -13.41 -6.80
CA GLY A 231 7.87 -14.72 -7.36
C GLY A 231 8.78 -15.54 -6.47
N THR A 232 8.70 -16.85 -6.60
CA THR A 232 9.57 -17.80 -5.91
C THR A 232 9.76 -19.04 -6.76
N VAL A 233 10.79 -19.81 -6.45
CA VAL A 233 10.98 -21.16 -7.01
C VAL A 233 10.67 -22.16 -5.89
N ALA A 234 9.71 -23.04 -6.14
CA ALA A 234 9.32 -24.11 -5.24
C ALA A 234 8.82 -25.31 -6.03
N ASP A 235 9.08 -26.52 -5.53
CA ASP A 235 8.68 -27.80 -6.13
C ASP A 235 9.05 -27.93 -7.62
N GLY A 236 10.19 -27.35 -8.02
CA GLY A 236 10.68 -27.42 -9.39
C GLY A 236 9.98 -26.45 -10.36
N TYR A 237 9.23 -25.46 -9.87
CA TYR A 237 8.52 -24.46 -10.68
C TYR A 237 8.85 -23.03 -10.23
N ILE A 238 8.76 -22.10 -11.20
CA ILE A 238 8.73 -20.66 -10.95
C ILE A 238 7.28 -20.27 -10.69
N TRP A 239 6.98 -19.76 -9.52
CA TRP A 239 5.66 -19.33 -9.11
C TRP A 239 5.52 -17.81 -9.14
N GLY A 240 4.42 -17.33 -9.67
CA GLY A 240 3.96 -15.95 -9.53
C GLY A 240 2.76 -15.88 -8.60
N ARG A 241 2.48 -14.67 -8.12
CA ARG A 241 1.40 -14.37 -7.20
C ARG A 241 0.47 -13.31 -7.79
N TYR A 242 -0.81 -13.39 -7.44
CA TYR A 242 -1.79 -12.34 -7.68
C TYR A 242 -2.86 -12.36 -6.59
N THR A 243 -3.59 -11.24 -6.48
CA THR A 243 -4.75 -11.17 -5.60
C THR A 243 -6.02 -11.35 -6.43
N ALA A 244 -6.81 -12.36 -6.10
CA ALA A 244 -8.09 -12.64 -6.76
C ALA A 244 -9.14 -11.58 -6.40
N TYR A 245 -10.24 -11.50 -7.16
CA TYR A 245 -11.39 -10.61 -6.87
C TYR A 245 -11.97 -10.78 -5.47
N SER A 246 -11.82 -11.96 -4.88
CA SER A 246 -12.22 -12.26 -3.49
C SER A 246 -11.28 -11.67 -2.44
N GLY A 247 -10.21 -10.98 -2.84
CA GLY A 247 -9.13 -10.52 -1.95
C GLY A 247 -8.16 -11.62 -1.52
N ALA A 248 -8.38 -12.86 -1.93
CA ALA A 248 -7.51 -13.96 -1.54
C ALA A 248 -6.24 -13.99 -2.41
N VAL A 249 -5.10 -14.17 -1.75
CA VAL A 249 -3.81 -14.37 -2.42
C VAL A 249 -3.82 -15.72 -3.14
N ARG A 250 -3.34 -15.73 -4.37
CA ARG A 250 -3.31 -16.89 -5.26
C ARG A 250 -1.94 -17.03 -5.89
N TYR A 251 -1.57 -18.28 -6.19
CA TYR A 251 -0.29 -18.63 -6.77
C TYR A 251 -0.50 -19.44 -8.04
N ILE A 252 0.30 -19.15 -9.05
CA ILE A 252 0.23 -19.79 -10.37
C ILE A 252 1.64 -20.04 -10.88
N ALA A 253 1.89 -21.21 -11.46
CA ALA A 253 3.19 -21.54 -12.02
C ALA A 253 3.39 -20.85 -13.36
N LEU A 254 4.52 -20.16 -13.54
CA LEU A 254 4.89 -19.52 -14.80
C LEU A 254 5.60 -20.48 -15.73
N ALA A 255 6.46 -21.31 -15.17
CA ALA A 255 7.29 -22.26 -15.91
C ALA A 255 7.88 -23.30 -14.94
N PRO A 256 8.39 -24.43 -15.42
CA PRO A 256 9.37 -25.24 -14.67
C PRO A 256 10.61 -24.39 -14.34
N ALA A 257 11.31 -24.74 -13.28
CA ALA A 257 12.49 -23.99 -12.81
C ALA A 257 13.64 -23.95 -13.85
N ASP A 258 13.72 -24.98 -14.69
CA ASP A 258 14.66 -25.06 -15.83
C ASP A 258 14.26 -24.18 -17.04
N LYS A 259 13.07 -23.54 -16.97
CA LYS A 259 12.50 -22.66 -18.01
C LYS A 259 12.30 -23.36 -19.37
N SER A 260 12.18 -24.68 -19.38
CA SER A 260 12.01 -25.48 -20.61
C SER A 260 10.71 -25.17 -21.36
N THR A 261 9.67 -24.73 -20.63
CA THR A 261 8.37 -24.36 -21.19
C THR A 261 7.72 -23.24 -20.36
N TRP A 262 7.19 -22.21 -21.04
CA TRP A 262 6.47 -21.14 -20.36
C TRP A 262 4.97 -21.41 -20.36
N TYR A 263 4.36 -21.51 -19.19
CA TYR A 263 2.91 -21.65 -19.01
C TYR A 263 2.19 -20.30 -19.06
N LEU A 264 2.92 -19.22 -18.68
CA LEU A 264 2.47 -17.85 -18.75
C LEU A 264 3.44 -17.04 -19.63
N VAL A 265 2.93 -16.36 -20.63
CA VAL A 265 3.69 -15.45 -21.50
C VAL A 265 3.21 -14.03 -21.29
N LYS A 266 4.11 -13.07 -21.33
CA LYS A 266 3.75 -11.67 -21.11
C LYS A 266 2.74 -11.22 -22.17
N ALA A 267 1.63 -10.59 -21.72
CA ALA A 267 0.54 -10.16 -22.61
C ALA A 267 0.87 -8.82 -23.29
#